data_69d853dc027617662d4c1e943c0cb261
#
_entry.id   69d853dc027617662d4c1e943c0cb261
#
_cell.length_a   1.000
_cell.length_b   1.000
_cell.length_c   1.000
_cell.angle_alpha   90.00
_cell.angle_beta   90.00
_cell.angle_gamma   90.00
#
_symmetry.space_group_name_H-M   'P 1'
#
loop_
_entity.id
_entity.type
_entity.pdbx_description
1 polymer ?
#
loop_
_entity_poly.entity_id
_entity_poly.type
_entity_poly.pdbx_seq_one_letter_code
_entity_poly.pdbx_strand_id
1 'polypeptide(L)'
;MATVAASSYPPPLLDAAIALHDGQLHIAEPLLKQYLKRDPFDARAIRMLAELAGRIGRNRDAENLLRRALELAPAFTAARANLALVLYRQNRAPEALAELDELLATEPDHVGHANLKAAALGRLGGFEEAIGLYERVLAAAPHQPKVWMSYGHMLKTVGRQADGVTAYRRAIALQPTLGEAWWSLANLKTMRFEDADIAAMTAARGSLALAEDDALHLDFALGKALEDRGAVDQAFAHYAAGNATRRAQTGYDASVIAARVDASITLLTPAFFAERAGNATRRAQTG
;
A
#
# COMPACT_ATOMS: atom_id res chain seq x y z
N MET A 1 -1.93 9.92 24.83
CA MET A 1 -2.11 8.59 25.48
C MET A 1 -3.57 8.21 25.35
N ALA A 2 -3.93 7.37 24.39
CA ALA A 2 -5.29 6.85 24.29
C ALA A 2 -5.44 5.77 25.36
N THR A 3 -6.25 6.03 26.34
CA THR A 3 -6.66 5.07 27.37
C THR A 3 -7.41 3.95 26.66
N VAL A 4 -6.75 2.82 26.41
CA VAL A 4 -7.42 1.58 26.02
C VAL A 4 -8.46 1.34 27.11
N ALA A 5 -9.73 1.29 26.73
CA ALA A 5 -10.82 1.00 27.65
C ALA A 5 -10.54 -0.37 28.30
N ALA A 6 -9.97 -0.36 29.48
CA ALA A 6 -9.40 -1.51 30.20
C ALA A 6 -10.45 -2.52 30.70
N SER A 7 -11.74 -2.38 30.28
CA SER A 7 -12.83 -3.13 30.90
C SER A 7 -13.49 -4.20 30.02
N SER A 8 -13.01 -4.44 28.78
CA SER A 8 -13.72 -5.32 27.83
C SER A 8 -13.07 -6.69 27.58
N TYR A 9 -11.80 -6.88 27.94
CA TYR A 9 -11.07 -8.13 27.66
C TYR A 9 -10.73 -8.90 28.94
N PRO A 10 -10.82 -10.25 28.95
CA PRO A 10 -10.23 -11.07 29.99
C PRO A 10 -8.71 -10.80 30.07
N PRO A 11 -8.08 -10.87 31.28
CA PRO A 11 -6.67 -10.51 31.45
C PRO A 11 -5.70 -11.15 30.44
N PRO A 12 -5.77 -12.47 30.12
CA PRO A 12 -4.86 -13.05 29.16
C PRO A 12 -5.05 -12.53 27.72
N LEU A 13 -6.25 -12.08 27.37
CA LEU A 13 -6.54 -11.50 26.06
C LEU A 13 -6.12 -10.03 26.02
N LEU A 14 -6.16 -9.33 27.16
CA LEU A 14 -5.68 -7.95 27.28
C LEU A 14 -4.15 -7.88 27.06
N ASP A 15 -3.37 -8.79 27.65
CA ASP A 15 -1.92 -8.85 27.43
C ASP A 15 -1.58 -9.08 25.95
N ALA A 16 -2.32 -9.95 25.28
CA ALA A 16 -2.18 -10.17 23.86
C ALA A 16 -2.55 -8.92 23.02
N ALA A 17 -3.60 -8.20 23.41
CA ALA A 17 -4.01 -6.95 22.75
C ALA A 17 -2.96 -5.85 22.90
N ILE A 18 -2.37 -5.70 24.07
CA ILE A 18 -1.28 -4.75 24.34
C ILE A 18 -0.06 -5.11 23.47
N ALA A 19 0.39 -6.35 23.49
CA ALA A 19 1.52 -6.81 22.70
C ALA A 19 1.28 -6.60 21.20
N LEU A 20 0.05 -6.83 20.72
CA LEU A 20 -0.32 -6.58 19.32
C LEU A 20 -0.31 -5.08 19.00
N HIS A 21 -0.82 -4.24 19.90
CA HIS A 21 -0.80 -2.78 19.76
C HIS A 21 0.62 -2.24 19.66
N ASP A 22 1.52 -2.71 20.51
CA ASP A 22 2.92 -2.30 20.56
C ASP A 22 3.79 -2.90 19.45
N GLY A 23 3.17 -3.67 18.53
CA GLY A 23 3.89 -4.31 17.42
C GLY A 23 4.76 -5.50 17.82
N GLN A 24 4.64 -5.98 19.06
CA GLN A 24 5.38 -7.15 19.59
C GLN A 24 4.73 -8.46 19.14
N LEU A 25 4.72 -8.69 17.80
CA LEU A 25 3.98 -9.80 17.19
C LEU A 25 4.42 -11.17 17.71
N HIS A 26 5.72 -11.33 18.00
CA HIS A 26 6.28 -12.57 18.56
C HIS A 26 5.81 -12.87 19.98
N ILE A 27 5.34 -11.87 20.73
CA ILE A 27 4.71 -12.02 22.05
C ILE A 27 3.20 -12.24 21.91
N ALA A 28 2.55 -11.48 21.03
CA ALA A 28 1.11 -11.56 20.83
C ALA A 28 0.65 -12.94 20.30
N GLU A 29 1.41 -13.54 19.37
CA GLU A 29 1.04 -14.80 18.72
C GLU A 29 0.87 -15.97 19.71
N PRO A 30 1.85 -16.31 20.56
CA PRO A 30 1.69 -17.41 21.53
C PRO A 30 0.58 -17.14 22.56
N LEU A 31 0.39 -15.90 23.01
CA LEU A 31 -0.68 -15.53 23.92
C LEU A 31 -2.07 -15.78 23.31
N LEU A 32 -2.29 -15.32 22.07
CA LEU A 32 -3.53 -15.54 21.33
C LEU A 32 -3.79 -17.04 21.08
N LYS A 33 -2.77 -17.79 20.65
CA LYS A 33 -2.89 -19.24 20.43
C LYS A 33 -3.20 -20.00 21.72
N GLN A 34 -2.58 -19.62 22.85
CA GLN A 34 -2.85 -20.23 24.14
C GLN A 34 -4.26 -19.90 24.62
N TYR A 35 -4.72 -18.67 24.43
CA TYR A 35 -6.08 -18.26 24.79
C TYR A 35 -7.11 -19.04 23.97
N LEU A 36 -6.95 -19.11 22.64
CA LEU A 36 -7.87 -19.83 21.75
C LEU A 36 -7.89 -21.35 21.94
N LYS A 37 -6.88 -21.96 22.59
CA LYS A 37 -6.97 -23.36 23.02
C LYS A 37 -8.00 -23.56 24.16
N ARG A 38 -8.25 -22.53 24.97
CA ARG A 38 -9.19 -22.57 26.09
C ARG A 38 -10.58 -22.08 25.69
N ASP A 39 -10.62 -21.05 24.84
CA ASP A 39 -11.84 -20.45 24.28
C ASP A 39 -11.73 -20.32 22.76
N PRO A 40 -12.00 -21.40 22.00
CA PRO A 40 -11.81 -21.44 20.54
C PRO A 40 -12.86 -20.64 19.77
N PHE A 41 -13.92 -20.12 20.44
CA PHE A 41 -15.02 -19.40 19.81
C PHE A 41 -15.06 -17.92 20.18
N ASP A 42 -14.06 -17.39 20.90
CA ASP A 42 -13.99 -15.95 21.14
C ASP A 42 -13.63 -15.20 19.84
N ALA A 43 -14.66 -14.60 19.23
CA ALA A 43 -14.53 -13.86 17.97
C ALA A 43 -13.50 -12.70 18.08
N ARG A 44 -13.30 -12.10 19.26
CA ARG A 44 -12.34 -11.02 19.48
C ARG A 44 -10.91 -11.53 19.41
N ALA A 45 -10.63 -12.68 20.04
CA ALA A 45 -9.32 -13.31 19.99
C ALA A 45 -9.00 -13.80 18.57
N ILE A 46 -9.98 -14.38 17.86
CA ILE A 46 -9.85 -14.79 16.45
C ILE A 46 -9.52 -13.57 15.58
N ARG A 47 -10.23 -12.43 15.75
CA ARG A 47 -9.93 -11.18 15.02
C ARG A 47 -8.51 -10.68 15.30
N MET A 48 -8.05 -10.71 16.54
CA MET A 48 -6.68 -10.29 16.89
C MET A 48 -5.63 -11.18 16.23
N LEU A 49 -5.85 -12.50 16.20
CA LEU A 49 -4.96 -13.43 15.51
C LEU A 49 -4.96 -13.19 13.99
N ALA A 50 -6.11 -12.84 13.42
CA ALA A 50 -6.23 -12.43 12.02
C ALA A 50 -5.48 -11.14 11.72
N GLU A 51 -5.58 -10.13 12.61
CA GLU A 51 -4.83 -8.88 12.49
C GLU A 51 -3.32 -9.15 12.49
N LEU A 52 -2.84 -10.00 13.40
CA LEU A 52 -1.45 -10.44 13.42
C LEU A 52 -1.04 -11.11 12.11
N ALA A 53 -1.83 -12.06 11.62
CA ALA A 53 -1.58 -12.73 10.35
C ALA A 53 -1.48 -11.74 9.18
N GLY A 54 -2.38 -10.74 9.14
CA GLY A 54 -2.35 -9.67 8.14
C GLY A 54 -1.13 -8.76 8.23
N ARG A 55 -0.61 -8.49 9.44
CA ARG A 55 0.62 -7.70 9.65
C ARG A 55 1.88 -8.40 9.15
N ILE A 56 1.92 -9.74 9.24
CA ILE A 56 3.04 -10.56 8.72
C ILE A 56 2.82 -11.02 7.27
N GLY A 57 1.83 -10.48 6.57
CA GLY A 57 1.57 -10.75 5.15
C GLY A 57 0.82 -12.06 4.86
N ARG A 58 0.40 -12.82 5.88
CA ARG A 58 -0.40 -14.05 5.73
C ARG A 58 -1.88 -13.72 5.49
N ASN A 59 -2.15 -13.01 4.40
CA ASN A 59 -3.48 -12.46 4.13
C ASN A 59 -4.57 -13.55 3.95
N ARG A 60 -4.26 -14.73 3.40
CA ARG A 60 -5.24 -15.83 3.28
C ARG A 60 -5.66 -16.37 4.64
N ASP A 61 -4.70 -16.54 5.56
CA ASP A 61 -5.01 -16.99 6.91
C ASP A 61 -5.81 -15.95 7.67
N ALA A 62 -5.45 -14.67 7.52
CA ALA A 62 -6.20 -13.56 8.09
C ALA A 62 -7.66 -13.55 7.60
N GLU A 63 -7.88 -13.74 6.30
CA GLU A 63 -9.24 -13.84 5.73
C GLU A 63 -10.05 -14.97 6.35
N ASN A 64 -9.48 -16.18 6.40
CA ASN A 64 -10.16 -17.34 6.96
C ASN A 64 -10.57 -17.13 8.43
N LEU A 65 -9.67 -16.54 9.23
CA LEU A 65 -9.94 -16.20 10.62
C LEU A 65 -11.03 -15.13 10.74
N LEU A 66 -11.02 -14.10 9.89
CA LEU A 66 -12.01 -13.02 9.92
C LEU A 66 -13.40 -13.51 9.51
N ARG A 67 -13.48 -14.35 8.48
CA ARG A 67 -14.75 -15.00 8.10
C ARG A 67 -15.29 -15.85 9.25
N ARG A 68 -14.40 -16.60 9.92
CA ARG A 68 -14.79 -17.36 11.10
C ARG A 68 -15.27 -16.47 12.25
N ALA A 69 -14.61 -15.35 12.51
CA ALA A 69 -15.05 -14.39 13.53
C ALA A 69 -16.44 -13.82 13.21
N LEU A 70 -16.74 -13.56 11.93
CA LEU A 70 -18.03 -13.05 11.47
C LEU A 70 -19.13 -14.13 11.45
N GLU A 71 -18.81 -15.40 11.24
CA GLU A 71 -19.75 -16.51 11.46
C GLU A 71 -20.21 -16.60 12.93
N LEU A 72 -19.27 -16.40 13.86
CA LEU A 72 -19.57 -16.43 15.30
C LEU A 72 -20.27 -15.15 15.79
N ALA A 73 -19.95 -14.01 15.20
CA ALA A 73 -20.47 -12.71 15.56
C ALA A 73 -20.71 -11.86 14.28
N PRO A 74 -21.84 -12.03 13.57
CA PRO A 74 -22.11 -11.34 12.30
C PRO A 74 -22.11 -9.80 12.37
N ALA A 75 -22.46 -9.24 13.55
CA ALA A 75 -22.47 -7.80 13.79
C ALA A 75 -21.11 -7.24 14.23
N PHE A 76 -20.03 -8.01 14.18
CA PHE A 76 -18.71 -7.56 14.65
C PHE A 76 -18.04 -6.64 13.63
N THR A 77 -18.34 -5.33 13.69
CA THR A 77 -17.85 -4.30 12.76
C THR A 77 -16.34 -4.27 12.64
N ALA A 78 -15.60 -4.45 13.76
CA ALA A 78 -14.13 -4.46 13.73
C ALA A 78 -13.56 -5.66 12.96
N ALA A 79 -14.21 -6.83 12.98
CA ALA A 79 -13.78 -7.97 12.16
C ALA A 79 -14.09 -7.73 10.68
N ARG A 80 -15.24 -7.13 10.36
CA ARG A 80 -15.63 -6.74 9.00
C ARG A 80 -14.66 -5.72 8.41
N ALA A 81 -14.28 -4.70 9.19
CA ALA A 81 -13.30 -3.70 8.76
C ALA A 81 -11.92 -4.31 8.46
N ASN A 82 -11.47 -5.26 9.31
CA ASN A 82 -10.23 -5.99 9.07
C ASN A 82 -10.34 -6.88 7.82
N LEU A 83 -11.50 -7.49 7.56
CA LEU A 83 -11.75 -8.30 6.36
C LEU A 83 -11.67 -7.44 5.10
N ALA A 84 -12.31 -6.27 5.09
CA ALA A 84 -12.21 -5.32 3.98
C ALA A 84 -10.76 -4.94 3.67
N LEU A 85 -9.95 -4.65 4.71
CA LEU A 85 -8.54 -4.33 4.55
C LEU A 85 -7.74 -5.52 3.98
N VAL A 86 -8.00 -6.73 4.45
CA VAL A 86 -7.32 -7.95 3.98
C VAL A 86 -7.69 -8.25 2.52
N LEU A 87 -8.95 -8.13 2.15
CA LEU A 87 -9.42 -8.28 0.76
C LEU A 87 -8.78 -7.24 -0.16
N TYR A 88 -8.72 -5.98 0.28
CA TYR A 88 -8.01 -4.92 -0.44
C TYR A 88 -6.53 -5.24 -0.66
N ARG A 89 -5.83 -5.75 0.37
CA ARG A 89 -4.41 -6.18 0.26
C ARG A 89 -4.21 -7.37 -0.68
N GLN A 90 -5.21 -8.24 -0.81
CA GLN A 90 -5.22 -9.35 -1.76
C GLN A 90 -5.60 -8.92 -3.18
N ASN A 91 -5.76 -7.63 -3.45
CA ASN A 91 -6.21 -7.08 -4.73
C ASN A 91 -7.63 -7.50 -5.13
N ARG A 92 -8.47 -7.79 -4.16
CA ARG A 92 -9.89 -8.15 -4.33
C ARG A 92 -10.78 -6.94 -3.97
N ALA A 93 -10.54 -5.84 -4.70
CA ALA A 93 -11.21 -4.57 -4.44
C ALA A 93 -12.75 -4.62 -4.50
N PRO A 94 -13.41 -5.36 -5.42
CA PRO A 94 -14.87 -5.47 -5.43
C PRO A 94 -15.44 -6.05 -4.13
N GLU A 95 -14.80 -7.09 -3.59
CA GLU A 95 -15.25 -7.70 -2.34
C GLU A 95 -14.97 -6.80 -1.13
N ALA A 96 -13.84 -6.09 -1.15
CA ALA A 96 -13.55 -5.09 -0.12
C ALA A 96 -14.60 -3.97 -0.11
N LEU A 97 -15.07 -3.52 -1.29
CA LEU A 97 -16.12 -2.50 -1.39
C LEU A 97 -17.45 -2.98 -0.79
N ALA A 98 -17.86 -4.23 -1.03
CA ALA A 98 -19.08 -4.77 -0.45
C ALA A 98 -19.05 -4.72 1.10
N GLU A 99 -17.93 -5.11 1.72
CA GLU A 99 -17.78 -5.04 3.18
C GLU A 99 -17.76 -3.58 3.70
N LEU A 100 -17.16 -2.67 2.93
CA LEU A 100 -17.09 -1.25 3.28
C LEU A 100 -18.43 -0.53 3.11
N ASP A 101 -19.25 -0.93 2.14
CA ASP A 101 -20.59 -0.39 1.95
C ASP A 101 -21.48 -0.73 3.14
N GLU A 102 -21.42 -1.96 3.65
CA GLU A 102 -22.13 -2.36 4.86
C GLU A 102 -21.66 -1.60 6.11
N LEU A 103 -20.34 -1.39 6.25
CA LEU A 103 -19.79 -0.61 7.36
C LEU A 103 -20.25 0.85 7.31
N LEU A 104 -20.17 1.48 6.15
CA LEU A 104 -20.56 2.88 5.96
C LEU A 104 -22.10 3.09 5.97
N ALA A 105 -22.89 2.05 5.76
CA ALA A 105 -24.33 2.13 5.98
C ALA A 105 -24.70 2.30 7.46
N THR A 106 -23.86 1.75 8.37
CA THR A 106 -24.04 1.87 9.84
C THR A 106 -23.25 3.02 10.44
N GLU A 107 -22.08 3.33 9.87
CA GLU A 107 -21.15 4.36 10.34
C GLU A 107 -20.74 5.29 9.17
N PRO A 108 -21.65 6.14 8.65
CA PRO A 108 -21.43 6.90 7.39
C PRO A 108 -20.26 7.89 7.46
N ASP A 109 -19.93 8.38 8.66
CA ASP A 109 -18.87 9.37 8.86
C ASP A 109 -17.55 8.75 9.34
N HIS A 110 -17.42 7.43 9.30
CA HIS A 110 -16.19 6.77 9.76
C HIS A 110 -15.03 7.00 8.77
N VAL A 111 -14.13 7.90 9.13
CA VAL A 111 -13.01 8.38 8.29
C VAL A 111 -12.14 7.24 7.74
N GLY A 112 -11.84 6.24 8.57
CA GLY A 112 -11.00 5.10 8.17
C GLY A 112 -11.67 4.21 7.11
N HIS A 113 -12.97 3.95 7.25
CA HIS A 113 -13.74 3.16 6.28
C HIS A 113 -13.87 3.91 4.95
N ALA A 114 -14.19 5.21 5.00
CA ALA A 114 -14.26 6.07 3.83
C ALA A 114 -12.92 6.17 3.08
N ASN A 115 -11.80 6.29 3.81
CA ASN A 115 -10.47 6.29 3.23
C ASN A 115 -10.14 4.97 2.51
N LEU A 116 -10.44 3.82 3.12
CA LEU A 116 -10.20 2.51 2.50
C LEU A 116 -11.11 2.29 1.29
N LYS A 117 -12.38 2.75 1.36
CA LYS A 117 -13.32 2.71 0.23
C LYS A 117 -12.79 3.54 -0.95
N ALA A 118 -12.31 4.75 -0.69
CA ALA A 118 -11.70 5.60 -1.73
C ALA A 118 -10.51 4.92 -2.40
N ALA A 119 -9.63 4.27 -1.61
CA ALA A 119 -8.50 3.52 -2.14
C ALA A 119 -8.94 2.31 -2.99
N ALA A 120 -9.98 1.59 -2.57
CA ALA A 120 -10.53 0.46 -3.32
C ALA A 120 -11.17 0.89 -4.65
N LEU A 121 -11.95 1.97 -4.63
CA LEU A 121 -12.54 2.58 -5.84
C LEU A 121 -11.46 3.01 -6.84
N GLY A 122 -10.39 3.65 -6.35
CA GLY A 122 -9.26 4.05 -7.19
C GLY A 122 -8.61 2.88 -7.93
N ARG A 123 -8.56 1.68 -7.33
CA ARG A 123 -8.06 0.46 -8.01
C ARG A 123 -8.99 -0.05 -9.11
N LEU A 124 -10.27 0.25 -9.02
CA LEU A 124 -11.29 -0.16 -9.99
C LEU A 124 -11.59 0.90 -11.05
N GLY A 125 -10.91 2.05 -10.99
CA GLY A 125 -11.14 3.15 -11.93
C GLY A 125 -12.29 4.09 -11.55
N GLY A 126 -12.90 3.94 -10.38
CA GLY A 126 -13.92 4.83 -9.84
C GLY A 126 -13.33 6.12 -9.27
N PHE A 127 -12.55 6.84 -10.07
CA PHE A 127 -11.71 7.94 -9.62
C PHE A 127 -12.50 9.13 -9.08
N GLU A 128 -13.60 9.51 -9.72
CA GLU A 128 -14.42 10.66 -9.27
C GLU A 128 -15.08 10.40 -7.92
N GLU A 129 -15.61 9.18 -7.71
CA GLU A 129 -16.17 8.79 -6.42
C GLU A 129 -15.09 8.72 -5.33
N ALA A 130 -13.90 8.20 -5.66
CA ALA A 130 -12.75 8.18 -4.76
C ALA A 130 -12.32 9.59 -4.36
N ILE A 131 -12.27 10.54 -5.32
CA ILE A 131 -11.96 11.95 -5.08
C ILE A 131 -12.94 12.56 -4.07
N GLY A 132 -14.25 12.40 -4.30
CA GLY A 132 -15.28 12.91 -3.39
C GLY A 132 -15.20 12.31 -1.97
N LEU A 133 -14.82 11.04 -1.87
CA LEU A 133 -14.57 10.40 -0.56
C LEU A 133 -13.33 11.00 0.13
N TYR A 134 -12.21 11.17 -0.60
CA TYR A 134 -11.01 11.78 -0.03
C TYR A 134 -11.26 13.22 0.41
N GLU A 135 -12.04 14.00 -0.33
CA GLU A 135 -12.42 15.37 0.05
C GLU A 135 -13.17 15.38 1.38
N ARG A 136 -14.14 14.48 1.58
CA ARG A 136 -14.86 14.33 2.85
C ARG A 136 -13.93 13.90 3.99
N VAL A 137 -13.06 12.90 3.74
CA VAL A 137 -12.08 12.41 4.73
C VAL A 137 -11.14 13.54 5.15
N LEU A 138 -10.63 14.33 4.21
CA LEU A 138 -9.68 15.41 4.47
C LEU A 138 -10.35 16.63 5.11
N ALA A 139 -11.64 16.87 4.86
CA ALA A 139 -12.42 17.88 5.58
C ALA A 139 -12.57 17.52 7.07
N ALA A 140 -12.82 16.24 7.38
CA ALA A 140 -12.95 15.75 8.75
C ALA A 140 -11.60 15.56 9.46
N ALA A 141 -10.55 15.14 8.74
CA ALA A 141 -9.23 14.81 9.28
C ALA A 141 -8.10 15.38 8.38
N PRO A 142 -7.84 16.71 8.43
CA PRO A 142 -6.93 17.37 7.50
C PRO A 142 -5.43 17.07 7.72
N HIS A 143 -5.07 16.46 8.84
CA HIS A 143 -3.68 16.18 9.23
C HIS A 143 -3.24 14.75 8.89
N GLN A 144 -3.64 14.25 7.71
CA GLN A 144 -3.39 12.88 7.24
C GLN A 144 -2.49 12.91 5.98
N PRO A 145 -1.15 12.90 6.10
CA PRO A 145 -0.25 13.09 4.95
C PRO A 145 -0.45 12.02 3.88
N LYS A 146 -0.62 10.75 4.26
CA LYS A 146 -0.84 9.64 3.30
C LYS A 146 -2.18 9.75 2.57
N VAL A 147 -3.21 10.32 3.20
CA VAL A 147 -4.51 10.54 2.55
C VAL A 147 -4.38 11.68 1.52
N TRP A 148 -3.70 12.78 1.87
CA TRP A 148 -3.37 13.83 0.92
C TRP A 148 -2.60 13.32 -0.29
N MET A 149 -1.63 12.43 -0.09
CA MET A 149 -0.86 11.80 -1.17
C MET A 149 -1.77 10.94 -2.06
N SER A 150 -2.61 10.09 -1.48
CA SER A 150 -3.54 9.24 -2.22
C SER A 150 -4.57 10.07 -3.01
N TYR A 151 -5.08 11.15 -2.43
CA TYR A 151 -5.94 12.12 -3.11
C TYR A 151 -5.22 12.74 -4.31
N GLY A 152 -3.96 13.16 -4.14
CA GLY A 152 -3.12 13.65 -5.23
C GLY A 152 -2.95 12.64 -6.37
N HIS A 153 -2.84 11.35 -6.07
CA HIS A 153 -2.78 10.30 -7.10
C HIS A 153 -4.08 10.22 -7.91
N MET A 154 -5.24 10.33 -7.27
CA MET A 154 -6.53 10.31 -7.98
C MET A 154 -6.67 11.54 -8.87
N LEU A 155 -6.39 12.72 -8.33
CA LEU A 155 -6.44 13.99 -9.08
C LEU A 155 -5.53 13.97 -10.31
N LYS A 156 -4.29 13.49 -10.15
CA LYS A 156 -3.35 13.29 -11.27
C LYS A 156 -3.93 12.36 -12.34
N THR A 157 -4.57 11.28 -11.92
CA THR A 157 -5.10 10.25 -12.84
C THR A 157 -6.24 10.79 -13.70
N VAL A 158 -7.10 11.66 -13.16
CA VAL A 158 -8.18 12.31 -13.92
C VAL A 158 -7.74 13.59 -14.63
N GLY A 159 -6.43 13.91 -14.64
CA GLY A 159 -5.90 15.09 -15.35
C GLY A 159 -5.95 16.40 -14.56
N ARG A 160 -6.46 16.42 -13.32
CA ARG A 160 -6.47 17.60 -12.42
C ARG A 160 -5.08 17.81 -11.81
N GLN A 161 -4.09 18.06 -12.67
CA GLN A 161 -2.68 18.07 -12.29
C GLN A 161 -2.33 19.16 -11.27
N ALA A 162 -2.88 20.37 -11.41
CA ALA A 162 -2.61 21.48 -10.48
C ALA A 162 -3.11 21.19 -9.06
N ASP A 163 -4.31 20.59 -8.96
CA ASP A 163 -4.87 20.15 -7.68
C ASP A 163 -4.05 19.02 -7.07
N GLY A 164 -3.57 18.08 -7.90
CA GLY A 164 -2.68 17.02 -7.50
C GLY A 164 -1.36 17.53 -6.92
N VAL A 165 -0.74 18.55 -7.54
CA VAL A 165 0.45 19.22 -7.01
C VAL A 165 0.17 19.82 -5.63
N THR A 166 -0.97 20.51 -5.48
CA THR A 166 -1.39 21.10 -4.20
C THR A 166 -1.56 20.02 -3.11
N ALA A 167 -2.18 18.90 -3.45
CA ALA A 167 -2.36 17.78 -2.54
C ALA A 167 -1.02 17.15 -2.09
N TYR A 168 -0.09 16.91 -3.03
CA TYR A 168 1.25 16.40 -2.69
C TYR A 168 2.03 17.39 -1.83
N ARG A 169 1.98 18.68 -2.15
CA ARG A 169 2.60 19.73 -1.32
C ARG A 169 2.04 19.74 0.10
N ARG A 170 0.73 19.53 0.25
CA ARG A 170 0.11 19.43 1.57
C ARG A 170 0.58 18.19 2.33
N ALA A 171 0.70 17.03 1.66
CA ALA A 171 1.27 15.81 2.25
C ALA A 171 2.69 16.04 2.76
N ILE A 172 3.54 16.67 1.94
CA ILE A 172 4.93 17.00 2.27
C ILE A 172 5.02 17.98 3.46
N ALA A 173 4.18 19.01 3.49
CA ALA A 173 4.15 19.97 4.58
C ALA A 173 3.79 19.32 5.93
N LEU A 174 2.93 18.28 5.90
CA LEU A 174 2.56 17.52 7.09
C LEU A 174 3.63 16.49 7.49
N GLN A 175 4.29 15.88 6.51
CA GLN A 175 5.33 14.87 6.73
C GLN A 175 6.45 15.03 5.70
N PRO A 176 7.46 15.86 5.97
CA PRO A 176 8.58 16.08 5.03
C PRO A 176 9.37 14.83 4.67
N THR A 177 9.34 13.81 5.51
CA THR A 177 9.99 12.51 5.28
C THR A 177 9.19 11.55 4.41
N LEU A 178 7.97 11.91 3.95
CA LEU A 178 7.16 11.09 3.06
C LEU A 178 7.75 11.12 1.64
N GLY A 179 8.73 10.26 1.39
CA GLY A 179 9.51 10.22 0.15
C GLY A 179 8.65 10.00 -1.09
N GLU A 180 7.63 9.15 -1.00
CA GLU A 180 6.71 8.89 -2.11
C GLU A 180 5.98 10.15 -2.60
N ALA A 181 5.64 11.10 -1.71
CA ALA A 181 5.02 12.35 -2.12
C ALA A 181 5.99 13.25 -2.91
N TRP A 182 7.27 13.29 -2.52
CA TRP A 182 8.31 13.99 -3.27
C TRP A 182 8.54 13.35 -4.64
N TRP A 183 8.64 12.03 -4.68
CA TRP A 183 8.78 11.29 -5.93
C TRP A 183 7.57 11.47 -6.85
N SER A 184 6.37 11.52 -6.29
CA SER A 184 5.14 11.76 -7.06
C SER A 184 5.15 13.12 -7.75
N LEU A 185 5.68 14.16 -7.09
CA LEU A 185 5.90 15.48 -7.70
C LEU A 185 6.99 15.43 -8.79
N ALA A 186 8.14 14.79 -8.50
CA ALA A 186 9.24 14.64 -9.45
C ALA A 186 8.78 13.95 -10.76
N ASN A 187 7.91 12.96 -10.62
CA ASN A 187 7.41 12.14 -11.73
C ASN A 187 6.30 12.83 -12.57
N LEU A 188 5.88 14.05 -12.22
CA LEU A 188 4.95 14.83 -13.05
C LEU A 188 5.60 15.39 -14.32
N LYS A 189 6.93 15.33 -14.46
CA LYS A 189 7.76 15.81 -15.60
C LYS A 189 7.64 17.31 -15.88
N THR A 190 6.52 17.94 -15.57
CA THR A 190 6.27 19.38 -15.71
C THR A 190 6.68 20.16 -14.48
N MET A 191 6.96 19.46 -13.38
CA MET A 191 7.35 20.05 -12.11
C MET A 191 8.85 20.35 -12.10
N ARG A 192 9.22 21.56 -11.71
CA ARG A 192 10.59 21.99 -11.43
C ARG A 192 10.70 22.28 -9.93
N PHE A 193 11.71 21.70 -9.30
CA PHE A 193 11.97 21.95 -7.88
C PHE A 193 12.83 23.21 -7.67
N GLU A 194 12.46 23.98 -6.66
CA GLU A 194 13.21 25.14 -6.22
C GLU A 194 14.37 24.73 -5.24
N ASP A 195 15.26 25.68 -4.92
CA ASP A 195 16.37 25.44 -3.98
C ASP A 195 15.86 25.00 -2.61
N ALA A 196 14.75 25.58 -2.16
CA ALA A 196 14.10 25.23 -0.91
C ALA A 196 13.60 23.77 -0.90
N ASP A 197 13.10 23.28 -2.04
CA ASP A 197 12.66 21.89 -2.16
C ASP A 197 13.82 20.92 -2.06
N ILE A 198 14.93 21.22 -2.75
CA ILE A 198 16.14 20.39 -2.71
C ILE A 198 16.72 20.36 -1.29
N ALA A 199 16.78 21.51 -0.62
CA ALA A 199 17.21 21.58 0.77
C ALA A 199 16.31 20.76 1.71
N ALA A 200 14.98 20.86 1.53
CA ALA A 200 14.02 20.09 2.32
C ALA A 200 14.15 18.57 2.09
N MET A 201 14.28 18.13 0.83
CA MET A 201 14.50 16.71 0.50
C MET A 201 15.82 16.21 1.08
N THR A 202 16.91 17.01 1.00
CA THR A 202 18.22 16.65 1.55
C THR A 202 18.16 16.51 3.07
N ALA A 203 17.50 17.44 3.76
CA ALA A 203 17.28 17.36 5.21
C ALA A 203 16.44 16.12 5.59
N ALA A 204 15.36 15.85 4.87
CA ALA A 204 14.53 14.67 5.09
C ALA A 204 15.32 13.37 4.88
N ARG A 205 16.17 13.31 3.82
CA ARG A 205 17.02 12.15 3.52
C ARG A 205 18.05 11.87 4.62
N GLY A 206 18.50 12.90 5.32
CA GLY A 206 19.43 12.79 6.46
C GLY A 206 18.78 12.37 7.79
N SER A 207 17.48 12.15 7.86
CA SER A 207 16.77 11.75 9.08
C SER A 207 17.15 10.35 9.54
N LEU A 208 17.52 10.19 10.83
CA LEU A 208 17.87 8.90 11.42
C LEU A 208 16.71 7.90 11.50
N ALA A 209 15.47 8.37 11.51
CA ALA A 209 14.26 7.55 11.61
C ALA A 209 13.57 7.35 10.24
N LEU A 210 14.29 7.62 9.14
CA LEU A 210 13.72 7.51 7.80
C LEU A 210 13.51 6.03 7.42
N ALA A 211 12.31 5.69 6.97
CA ALA A 211 12.03 4.37 6.43
C ALA A 211 12.81 4.15 5.12
N GLU A 212 13.22 2.92 4.85
CA GLU A 212 14.03 2.57 3.68
C GLU A 212 13.33 2.92 2.35
N ASP A 213 12.02 2.68 2.26
CA ASP A 213 11.22 3.05 1.08
C ASP A 213 11.13 4.57 0.89
N ASP A 214 11.00 5.34 1.98
CA ASP A 214 11.01 6.80 1.90
C ASP A 214 12.39 7.32 1.46
N ALA A 215 13.47 6.72 1.98
CA ALA A 215 14.83 7.04 1.56
C ALA A 215 15.04 6.81 0.06
N LEU A 216 14.58 5.67 -0.45
CA LEU A 216 14.61 5.33 -1.87
C LEU A 216 13.87 6.37 -2.73
N HIS A 217 12.67 6.74 -2.35
CA HIS A 217 11.87 7.71 -3.08
C HIS A 217 12.48 9.12 -3.04
N LEU A 218 13.07 9.52 -1.90
CA LEU A 218 13.80 10.78 -1.79
C LEU A 218 15.05 10.80 -2.68
N ASP A 219 15.79 9.69 -2.76
CA ASP A 219 16.96 9.59 -3.63
C ASP A 219 16.53 9.77 -5.11
N PHE A 220 15.47 9.14 -5.57
CA PHE A 220 14.97 9.35 -6.94
C PHE A 220 14.47 10.79 -7.17
N ALA A 221 13.78 11.40 -6.18
CA ALA A 221 13.30 12.78 -6.29
C ALA A 221 14.46 13.79 -6.34
N LEU A 222 15.49 13.61 -5.49
CA LEU A 222 16.72 14.40 -5.50
C LEU A 222 17.50 14.22 -6.81
N GLY A 223 17.63 12.97 -7.29
CA GLY A 223 18.24 12.68 -8.57
C GLY A 223 17.59 13.48 -9.70
N LYS A 224 16.25 13.47 -9.78
CA LYS A 224 15.50 14.22 -10.79
C LYS A 224 15.66 15.74 -10.62
N ALA A 225 15.60 16.25 -9.39
CA ALA A 225 15.75 17.67 -9.13
C ALA A 225 17.12 18.22 -9.53
N LEU A 226 18.18 17.44 -9.24
CA LEU A 226 19.59 17.79 -9.57
C LEU A 226 19.86 17.63 -11.07
N GLU A 227 19.29 16.62 -11.73
CA GLU A 227 19.34 16.44 -13.17
C GLU A 227 18.74 17.65 -13.90
N ASP A 228 17.57 18.13 -13.47
CA ASP A 228 16.93 19.32 -14.04
C ASP A 228 17.75 20.61 -13.91
N ARG A 229 18.74 20.63 -13.00
CA ARG A 229 19.69 21.72 -12.80
C ARG A 229 21.04 21.52 -13.49
N GLY A 230 21.21 20.38 -14.17
CA GLY A 230 22.48 20.02 -14.80
C GLY A 230 23.59 19.60 -13.83
N ALA A 231 23.27 19.32 -12.56
CA ALA A 231 24.20 18.78 -11.57
C ALA A 231 24.33 17.25 -11.72
N VAL A 232 24.85 16.82 -12.89
CA VAL A 232 24.78 15.43 -13.37
C VAL A 232 25.43 14.43 -12.43
N ASP A 233 26.62 14.74 -11.89
CA ASP A 233 27.33 13.81 -11.00
C ASP A 233 26.56 13.58 -9.69
N GLN A 234 25.97 14.63 -9.13
CA GLN A 234 25.16 14.54 -7.92
C GLN A 234 23.85 13.78 -8.19
N ALA A 235 23.19 14.06 -9.33
CA ALA A 235 22.00 13.35 -9.77
C ALA A 235 22.27 11.85 -9.91
N PHE A 236 23.37 11.49 -10.56
CA PHE A 236 23.80 10.09 -10.72
C PHE A 236 24.05 9.39 -9.39
N ALA A 237 24.68 10.06 -8.43
CA ALA A 237 24.93 9.51 -7.10
C ALA A 237 23.62 9.14 -6.39
N HIS A 238 22.60 10.01 -6.45
CA HIS A 238 21.27 9.74 -5.88
C HIS A 238 20.54 8.62 -6.60
N TYR A 239 20.53 8.60 -7.94
CA TYR A 239 19.95 7.50 -8.72
C TYR A 239 20.66 6.16 -8.40
N ALA A 240 21.97 6.15 -8.27
CA ALA A 240 22.72 4.95 -7.90
C ALA A 240 22.35 4.44 -6.51
N ALA A 241 22.20 5.34 -5.52
CA ALA A 241 21.76 4.99 -4.17
C ALA A 241 20.35 4.40 -4.14
N GLY A 242 19.38 5.06 -4.80
CA GLY A 242 18.00 4.57 -4.91
C GLY A 242 17.93 3.20 -5.60
N ASN A 243 18.67 3.02 -6.70
CA ASN A 243 18.75 1.73 -7.41
C ASN A 243 19.41 0.62 -6.56
N ALA A 244 20.44 0.94 -5.77
CA ALA A 244 21.07 -0.02 -4.86
C ALA A 244 20.08 -0.51 -3.79
N THR A 245 19.32 0.41 -3.17
CA THR A 245 18.26 0.08 -2.22
C THR A 245 17.20 -0.80 -2.88
N ARG A 246 16.67 -0.44 -4.04
CA ARG A 246 15.66 -1.24 -4.75
C ARG A 246 16.18 -2.64 -5.12
N ARG A 247 17.43 -2.75 -5.53
CA ARG A 247 18.06 -4.04 -5.85
C ARG A 247 18.15 -4.94 -4.62
N ALA A 248 18.54 -4.39 -3.47
CA ALA A 248 18.59 -5.13 -2.21
C ALA A 248 17.20 -5.66 -1.80
N GLN A 249 16.15 -4.84 -1.96
CA GLN A 249 14.78 -5.22 -1.63
C GLN A 249 14.18 -6.30 -2.54
N THR A 250 14.55 -6.31 -3.83
CA THR A 250 13.91 -7.19 -4.83
C THR A 250 14.63 -8.52 -5.03
N GLY A 251 15.84 -8.68 -4.49
CA GLY A 251 16.65 -9.87 -4.75
C GLY A 251 16.93 -10.09 -6.25
N TYR A 252 17.02 -9.00 -7.03
CA TYR A 252 17.21 -9.04 -8.47
C TYR A 252 18.52 -9.73 -8.85
N ASP A 253 18.43 -10.82 -9.63
CA ASP A 253 19.56 -11.51 -10.22
C ASP A 253 19.54 -11.36 -11.73
N ALA A 254 20.50 -10.59 -12.27
CA ALA A 254 20.65 -10.35 -13.69
C ALA A 254 20.91 -11.64 -14.48
N SER A 255 21.54 -12.65 -13.88
CA SER A 255 21.85 -13.92 -14.57
C SER A 255 20.59 -14.70 -14.94
N VAL A 256 19.54 -14.64 -14.10
CA VAL A 256 18.23 -15.26 -14.37
C VAL A 256 17.56 -14.61 -15.58
N ILE A 257 17.66 -13.28 -15.70
CA ILE A 257 17.10 -12.57 -16.85
C ILE A 257 17.90 -12.87 -18.12
N ALA A 258 19.23 -12.85 -18.04
CA ALA A 258 20.12 -13.20 -19.16
C ALA A 258 19.80 -14.61 -19.67
N ALA A 259 19.72 -15.60 -18.79
CA ALA A 259 19.36 -16.97 -19.16
C ALA A 259 17.99 -17.09 -19.84
N ARG A 260 16.98 -16.30 -19.39
CA ARG A 260 15.66 -16.25 -20.07
C ARG A 260 15.74 -15.62 -21.46
N VAL A 261 16.52 -14.56 -21.61
CA VAL A 261 16.76 -13.92 -22.92
C VAL A 261 17.42 -14.89 -23.87
N ASP A 262 18.49 -15.57 -23.45
CA ASP A 262 19.20 -16.56 -24.26
C ASP A 262 18.29 -17.73 -24.67
N ALA A 263 17.50 -18.25 -23.74
CA ALA A 263 16.50 -19.28 -24.03
C ALA A 263 15.43 -18.77 -25.03
N SER A 264 15.00 -17.51 -24.91
CA SER A 264 14.05 -16.91 -25.84
C SER A 264 14.65 -16.72 -27.22
N ILE A 265 15.88 -16.27 -27.33
CA ILE A 265 16.62 -16.13 -28.62
C ILE A 265 16.76 -17.50 -29.30
N THR A 266 17.11 -18.54 -28.51
CA THR A 266 17.26 -19.90 -29.03
C THR A 266 15.94 -20.48 -29.54
N LEU A 267 14.83 -20.20 -28.83
CA LEU A 267 13.50 -20.74 -29.14
C LEU A 267 12.81 -19.96 -30.29
N LEU A 268 12.85 -18.63 -30.25
CA LEU A 268 12.06 -17.74 -31.11
C LEU A 268 12.79 -17.47 -32.45
N THR A 269 13.09 -18.53 -33.17
CA THR A 269 13.74 -18.45 -34.48
C THR A 269 12.72 -18.16 -35.60
N PRO A 270 13.14 -17.69 -36.79
CA PRO A 270 12.25 -17.57 -37.96
C PRO A 270 11.50 -18.87 -38.26
N ALA A 271 12.15 -20.02 -38.12
CA ALA A 271 11.53 -21.35 -38.31
C ALA A 271 10.39 -21.61 -37.32
N PHE A 272 10.57 -21.28 -36.06
CA PHE A 272 9.52 -21.37 -35.02
C PHE A 272 8.26 -20.59 -35.38
N PHE A 273 8.41 -19.38 -35.92
CA PHE A 273 7.26 -18.55 -36.30
C PHE A 273 6.63 -19.04 -37.61
N ALA A 274 7.43 -19.49 -38.58
CA ALA A 274 6.92 -20.04 -39.84
C ALA A 274 6.08 -21.30 -39.62
N GLU A 275 6.52 -22.21 -38.75
CA GLU A 275 5.78 -23.42 -38.39
C GLU A 275 4.42 -23.11 -37.70
N ARG A 276 4.39 -22.12 -36.81
CA ARG A 276 3.15 -21.73 -36.12
C ARG A 276 2.18 -20.98 -37.04
N ALA A 277 2.67 -20.15 -37.95
CA ALA A 277 1.85 -19.52 -38.99
C ALA A 277 1.19 -20.57 -39.89
N GLY A 278 1.94 -21.60 -40.33
CA GLY A 278 1.40 -22.72 -41.11
C GLY A 278 0.33 -23.54 -40.35
N ASN A 279 0.50 -23.73 -39.06
CA ASN A 279 -0.48 -24.43 -38.22
C ASN A 279 -1.76 -23.59 -37.99
N ALA A 280 -1.69 -22.28 -37.85
CA ALA A 280 -2.83 -21.39 -37.75
C ALA A 280 -3.67 -21.41 -39.05
N THR A 281 -3.02 -21.41 -40.21
CA THR A 281 -3.69 -21.49 -41.54
C THR A 281 -4.40 -22.85 -41.73
N ARG A 282 -3.80 -23.96 -41.30
CA ARG A 282 -4.43 -25.28 -41.34
C ARG A 282 -5.66 -25.39 -40.43
N ARG A 283 -5.63 -24.85 -39.21
CA ARG A 283 -6.79 -24.83 -38.32
C ARG A 283 -7.95 -23.98 -38.85
N ALA A 284 -7.67 -22.89 -39.56
CA ALA A 284 -8.68 -22.06 -40.20
C ALA A 284 -9.33 -22.71 -41.43
N GLN A 285 -8.71 -23.72 -42.01
CA GLN A 285 -9.23 -24.47 -43.19
C GLN A 285 -10.00 -25.74 -42.80
N THR A 286 -9.92 -26.19 -41.57
CA THR A 286 -10.55 -27.43 -41.07
C THR A 286 -11.68 -27.20 -40.06
N GLY A 287 -12.02 -25.98 -39.74
CA GLY A 287 -13.16 -25.53 -38.92
C GLY A 287 -14.16 -24.80 -39.78
#